data_9c327ef53a6a413c3ebff3fcedc34745
#
_entry.id   9c327ef53a6a413c3ebff3fcedc34745
#
_cell.length_a   1.000
_cell.length_b   1.000
_cell.length_c   1.000
_cell.angle_alpha   90.00
_cell.angle_beta   90.00
_cell.angle_gamma   90.00
#
_symmetry.space_group_name_H-M   'P 1'
#
loop_
_entity.id
_entity.type
_entity.pdbx_description
1 polymer ?
#
loop_
_entity_poly.entity_id
_entity_poly.type
_entity_poly.pdbx_seq_one_letter_code
_entity_poly.pdbx_strand_id
1 'polypeptide(L)'
;MIDFPPSERKSGGRSPSDGEILSVTRGPAEVKVSEQEAVKSGSVGTNRRSFVKKAAAAGVFQIVAPHVLGGPKYTPPSETFGAALIGAGGRGPGTFGDLGRKHKLAIREIARCDVKWVGKSDNKTRYTDFRRLLERNDLDVVAIATPPHWHALISIAAMEAGKDVVCEKPMTRFLAEGRAVVEASRRTKRIFQIGTYGRFGAAGRKNDMRKIVRAGLVNGKEVRVVHRGGFKVRQWSGPVRIKPQPVPDYLDWNMYCGPSPLKPFHPPRFGGMHRGYWDYDGGGLGDMGQHALDPITYRMGKDETSPVEVTAHAPPAHPEVAGMWGWVRFKYEDGVELVLESGEWGEPHGLEEKSISREDLNEKERKVFDALPEEDPLVGFGDAVKTRVLAGGHPEVAHRTVSLMHLANVAFRTGRTIKFDPATERAIGDEEANRLIDQPMRAPWHL
;
A
#
# COMPACT_ATOMS: atom_id res chain seq x y z
N MET A 1 46.34 -0.19 6.09
CA MET A 1 46.88 -1.50 6.41
C MET A 1 46.75 -1.67 7.92
N ILE A 2 45.79 -2.42 8.37
CA ILE A 2 45.70 -2.92 9.75
C ILE A 2 45.21 -4.35 9.60
N ASP A 3 46.11 -5.28 9.96
CA ASP A 3 45.96 -6.73 9.90
C ASP A 3 44.95 -7.24 10.94
N PHE A 4 44.11 -8.21 10.52
CA PHE A 4 43.33 -9.03 11.42
C PHE A 4 43.94 -10.44 11.51
N PRO A 5 44.05 -11.02 12.71
CA PRO A 5 44.57 -12.39 12.87
C PRO A 5 43.49 -13.44 12.54
N PRO A 6 43.90 -14.67 12.13
CA PRO A 6 42.98 -15.71 11.70
C PRO A 6 42.33 -16.45 12.88
N SER A 7 41.05 -16.78 12.78
CA SER A 7 40.32 -17.62 13.72
C SER A 7 40.56 -19.11 13.44
N GLU A 8 40.99 -19.84 14.48
CA GLU A 8 41.22 -21.28 14.49
C GLU A 8 39.96 -22.11 14.21
N ARG A 9 40.11 -23.09 13.32
CA ARG A 9 39.16 -24.19 13.13
C ARG A 9 39.50 -25.30 14.14
N LYS A 10 38.53 -25.72 14.93
CA LYS A 10 38.57 -27.03 15.60
C LYS A 10 37.79 -28.04 14.77
N SER A 11 38.55 -29.01 14.26
CA SER A 11 38.09 -30.25 13.66
C SER A 11 37.66 -31.24 14.74
N GLY A 12 36.54 -31.91 14.57
CA GLY A 12 36.12 -33.04 15.38
C GLY A 12 35.18 -33.91 14.58
N GLY A 13 35.75 -34.91 13.92
CA GLY A 13 35.00 -35.87 13.12
C GLY A 13 34.37 -36.97 13.95
N ARG A 14 33.36 -37.60 13.36
CA ARG A 14 33.11 -39.07 13.36
C ARG A 14 32.00 -39.36 12.40
N SER A 15 32.31 -40.18 11.39
CA SER A 15 31.37 -40.97 10.58
C SER A 15 31.06 -42.28 11.31
N PRO A 16 29.90 -42.88 11.14
CA PRO A 16 29.88 -44.26 10.71
C PRO A 16 28.86 -44.51 9.57
N SER A 17 29.35 -45.15 8.54
CA SER A 17 29.07 -46.49 7.96
C SER A 17 27.64 -46.84 7.59
N ASP A 18 27.48 -47.05 6.30
CA ASP A 18 26.76 -48.11 5.54
C ASP A 18 25.55 -48.81 6.18
N GLY A 19 24.43 -48.77 5.44
CA GLY A 19 23.23 -49.54 5.71
C GLY A 19 22.24 -49.52 4.54
N GLU A 20 22.42 -50.45 3.62
CA GLU A 20 21.48 -51.12 2.74
C GLU A 20 20.28 -50.39 2.10
N ILE A 21 20.31 -50.37 0.81
CA ILE A 21 19.22 -50.14 -0.16
C ILE A 21 18.31 -51.34 -0.15
N LEU A 22 17.05 -51.20 0.20
CA LEU A 22 16.00 -52.15 -0.17
C LEU A 22 14.95 -51.46 -1.04
N SER A 23 15.02 -51.79 -2.33
CA SER A 23 14.01 -51.50 -3.35
C SER A 23 12.78 -52.37 -3.16
N VAL A 24 11.61 -51.76 -2.99
CA VAL A 24 10.33 -52.46 -3.12
C VAL A 24 9.51 -51.78 -4.20
N THR A 25 9.53 -52.36 -5.38
CA THR A 25 8.57 -52.17 -6.46
C THR A 25 7.24 -52.78 -6.09
N ARG A 26 6.15 -52.03 -6.07
CA ARG A 26 4.77 -52.53 -6.14
C ARG A 26 4.06 -51.84 -7.30
N GLY A 27 3.66 -52.67 -8.25
CA GLY A 27 2.87 -52.32 -9.42
C GLY A 27 1.40 -52.00 -9.09
N PRO A 28 0.63 -51.52 -10.08
CA PRO A 28 -0.70 -50.99 -9.88
C PRO A 28 -1.74 -52.07 -9.62
N ALA A 29 -2.57 -51.89 -8.62
CA ALA A 29 -3.75 -52.72 -8.34
C ALA A 29 -4.92 -52.19 -9.19
N GLU A 30 -5.40 -53.01 -10.10
CA GLU A 30 -6.66 -52.84 -10.81
C GLU A 30 -7.83 -52.90 -9.81
N VAL A 31 -8.67 -51.87 -9.81
CA VAL A 31 -9.99 -51.91 -9.14
C VAL A 31 -11.04 -52.19 -10.20
N LYS A 32 -11.64 -53.36 -10.13
CA LYS A 32 -12.78 -53.77 -10.95
C LYS A 32 -13.99 -52.90 -10.61
N VAL A 33 -14.56 -52.29 -11.65
CA VAL A 33 -15.86 -51.65 -11.62
C VAL A 33 -16.92 -52.77 -11.77
N SER A 34 -17.82 -52.90 -10.77
CA SER A 34 -19.06 -53.65 -10.91
C SER A 34 -20.18 -52.70 -11.31
N GLU A 35 -20.79 -53.00 -12.44
CA GLU A 35 -22.01 -52.36 -12.92
C GLU A 35 -23.25 -52.77 -12.12
N GLN A 36 -24.25 -51.87 -12.25
CA GLN A 36 -25.69 -52.00 -11.98
C GLN A 36 -26.16 -51.57 -10.58
N GLU A 37 -26.85 -50.41 -10.52
CA GLU A 37 -28.33 -50.41 -10.75
C GLU A 37 -28.83 -49.00 -11.04
N ALA A 38 -29.64 -48.87 -12.11
CA ALA A 38 -30.36 -47.70 -12.49
C ALA A 38 -31.52 -47.41 -11.54
N VAL A 39 -31.47 -46.33 -10.78
CA VAL A 39 -32.61 -45.83 -10.04
C VAL A 39 -33.21 -44.62 -10.78
N LYS A 40 -34.45 -44.78 -11.13
CA LYS A 40 -35.35 -43.86 -11.85
C LYS A 40 -35.34 -42.48 -11.19
N SER A 41 -35.21 -41.45 -12.01
CA SER A 41 -35.45 -40.04 -11.68
C SER A 41 -36.93 -39.83 -11.33
N GLY A 42 -37.19 -39.65 -10.05
CA GLY A 42 -38.45 -39.12 -9.53
C GLY A 42 -38.16 -37.75 -8.92
N SER A 43 -38.60 -36.66 -9.61
CA SER A 43 -38.56 -35.31 -9.06
C SER A 43 -39.60 -35.20 -7.94
N VAL A 44 -39.13 -35.35 -6.70
CA VAL A 44 -39.93 -35.00 -5.52
C VAL A 44 -39.52 -33.62 -5.08
N GLY A 45 -40.28 -32.61 -5.52
CA GLY A 45 -40.23 -31.24 -5.00
C GLY A 45 -40.55 -31.27 -3.50
N THR A 46 -39.54 -31.24 -2.65
CA THR A 46 -39.72 -31.07 -1.20
C THR A 46 -40.11 -29.63 -0.91
N ASN A 47 -41.43 -29.43 -0.74
CA ASN A 47 -42.01 -28.17 -0.30
C ASN A 47 -41.45 -27.82 1.11
N ARG A 48 -41.11 -26.54 1.33
CA ARG A 48 -40.58 -26.02 2.61
C ARG A 48 -41.35 -26.47 3.83
N ARG A 49 -42.71 -26.69 3.69
CA ARG A 49 -43.58 -27.24 4.75
C ARG A 49 -43.31 -28.70 5.08
N SER A 50 -42.91 -29.54 4.13
CA SER A 50 -42.58 -30.96 4.37
C SER A 50 -41.21 -31.14 5.03
N PHE A 51 -40.26 -30.24 4.77
CA PHE A 51 -38.97 -30.23 5.44
C PHE A 51 -39.12 -29.83 6.92
N VAL A 52 -39.91 -28.79 7.22
CA VAL A 52 -40.18 -28.38 8.60
C VAL A 52 -40.94 -29.46 9.40
N LYS A 53 -41.90 -30.15 8.80
CA LYS A 53 -42.58 -31.26 9.46
C LYS A 53 -41.69 -32.47 9.72
N LYS A 54 -40.76 -32.82 8.84
CA LYS A 54 -39.80 -33.88 9.06
C LYS A 54 -38.74 -33.53 10.11
N ALA A 55 -38.30 -32.26 10.19
CA ALA A 55 -37.39 -31.76 11.21
C ALA A 55 -38.05 -31.71 12.60
N ALA A 56 -39.36 -31.43 12.71
CA ALA A 56 -40.12 -31.45 13.96
C ALA A 56 -40.31 -32.86 14.49
N ALA A 57 -40.36 -33.89 13.63
CA ALA A 57 -40.51 -35.31 14.03
C ALA A 57 -39.18 -35.92 14.56
N ALA A 58 -38.04 -35.31 14.30
CA ALA A 58 -36.73 -35.82 14.75
C ALA A 58 -36.28 -35.28 16.13
N GLY A 59 -37.03 -34.38 16.76
CA GLY A 59 -36.81 -33.94 18.16
C GLY A 59 -35.49 -33.16 18.41
N VAL A 60 -34.75 -32.78 17.37
CA VAL A 60 -33.51 -31.99 17.51
C VAL A 60 -33.78 -30.54 17.16
N PHE A 61 -34.30 -29.79 18.10
CA PHE A 61 -34.27 -28.33 18.04
C PHE A 61 -32.82 -27.86 18.34
N GLN A 62 -32.02 -27.61 17.31
CA GLN A 62 -30.77 -26.95 17.50
C GLN A 62 -31.07 -25.45 17.69
N ILE A 63 -31.02 -24.99 18.97
CA ILE A 63 -31.10 -23.57 19.29
C ILE A 63 -29.81 -22.94 18.84
N VAL A 64 -29.84 -22.32 17.65
CA VAL A 64 -28.73 -21.50 17.16
C VAL A 64 -28.76 -20.17 17.90
N ALA A 65 -27.70 -19.89 18.63
CA ALA A 65 -27.62 -18.65 19.41
C ALA A 65 -27.76 -17.42 18.50
N PRO A 66 -28.45 -16.33 18.93
CA PRO A 66 -28.72 -15.15 18.10
C PRO A 66 -27.49 -14.54 17.42
N HIS A 67 -26.31 -14.63 18.05
CA HIS A 67 -25.05 -14.13 17.50
C HIS A 67 -24.54 -14.95 16.29
N VAL A 68 -25.05 -16.17 16.07
CA VAL A 68 -24.71 -17.01 14.92
C VAL A 68 -25.61 -16.71 13.73
N LEU A 69 -26.84 -16.26 13.98
CA LEU A 69 -27.84 -15.96 12.94
C LEU A 69 -27.76 -14.51 12.43
N GLY A 70 -27.03 -13.66 13.15
CA GLY A 70 -27.05 -12.22 12.89
C GLY A 70 -28.35 -11.56 13.35
N GLY A 71 -28.36 -10.24 13.41
CA GLY A 71 -29.54 -9.45 13.79
C GLY A 71 -29.16 -8.00 14.02
N PRO A 72 -30.09 -7.13 14.42
CA PRO A 72 -29.82 -5.67 14.54
C PRO A 72 -28.63 -5.30 15.44
N LYS A 73 -28.15 -6.21 16.29
CA LYS A 73 -27.03 -6.03 17.20
C LYS A 73 -25.87 -7.01 16.99
N TYR A 74 -25.96 -7.97 16.06
CA TYR A 74 -24.98 -9.03 15.89
C TYR A 74 -24.70 -9.30 14.42
N THR A 75 -23.43 -9.15 14.01
CA THR A 75 -22.95 -9.61 12.70
C THR A 75 -22.69 -11.13 12.78
N PRO A 76 -23.23 -11.94 11.88
CA PRO A 76 -22.97 -13.39 11.90
C PRO A 76 -21.49 -13.66 11.64
N PRO A 77 -20.94 -14.78 12.16
CA PRO A 77 -19.56 -15.18 11.93
C PRO A 77 -19.18 -15.27 10.45
N SER A 78 -20.12 -15.62 9.58
CA SER A 78 -19.95 -15.69 8.12
C SER A 78 -19.75 -14.30 7.46
N GLU A 79 -20.10 -13.22 8.15
CA GLU A 79 -19.91 -11.83 7.69
C GLU A 79 -18.80 -11.11 8.47
N THR A 80 -18.08 -11.83 9.35
CA THR A 80 -17.00 -11.29 10.17
C THR A 80 -15.65 -11.71 9.58
N PHE A 81 -14.84 -10.74 9.18
CA PHE A 81 -13.54 -10.97 8.56
C PHE A 81 -12.44 -11.15 9.63
N GLY A 82 -11.58 -12.15 9.45
CA GLY A 82 -10.35 -12.29 10.22
C GLY A 82 -9.36 -11.20 9.81
N ALA A 83 -8.92 -10.38 10.77
CA ALA A 83 -8.04 -9.24 10.48
C ALA A 83 -6.76 -9.27 11.31
N ALA A 84 -5.65 -8.83 10.71
CA ALA A 84 -4.36 -8.69 11.39
C ALA A 84 -3.73 -7.33 11.16
N LEU A 85 -2.85 -6.94 12.09
CA LEU A 85 -2.06 -5.72 12.01
C LEU A 85 -0.58 -6.05 11.83
N ILE A 86 0.06 -5.48 10.81
CA ILE A 86 1.52 -5.52 10.60
C ILE A 86 2.09 -4.12 10.81
N GLY A 87 3.00 -3.99 11.80
CA GLY A 87 3.44 -2.70 12.33
C GLY A 87 2.55 -2.23 13.48
N ALA A 88 2.72 -2.84 14.67
CA ALA A 88 1.85 -2.62 15.83
C ALA A 88 2.25 -1.41 16.71
N GLY A 89 3.26 -0.64 16.28
CA GLY A 89 3.67 0.60 16.92
C GLY A 89 2.93 1.83 16.39
N GLY A 90 3.20 2.99 16.99
CA GLY A 90 2.79 4.31 16.49
C GLY A 90 1.36 4.39 15.96
N ARG A 91 1.23 4.57 14.64
CA ARG A 91 -0.05 4.70 13.94
C ARG A 91 -0.84 3.38 13.87
N GLY A 92 -0.17 2.22 13.97
CA GLY A 92 -0.75 0.90 13.71
C GLY A 92 -2.09 0.62 14.39
N PRO A 93 -2.22 0.77 15.73
CA PRO A 93 -3.51 0.55 16.41
C PRO A 93 -4.65 1.42 15.88
N GLY A 94 -4.33 2.67 15.47
CA GLY A 94 -5.29 3.56 14.84
C GLY A 94 -5.77 3.06 13.48
N THR A 95 -4.84 2.63 12.62
CA THR A 95 -5.13 2.07 11.28
C THR A 95 -5.94 0.80 11.38
N PHE A 96 -5.59 -0.08 12.31
CA PHE A 96 -6.37 -1.29 12.56
C PHE A 96 -7.80 -0.97 13.03
N GLY A 97 -7.95 -0.04 13.98
CA GLY A 97 -9.26 0.40 14.46
C GLY A 97 -10.11 1.07 13.38
N ASP A 98 -9.48 1.66 12.36
CA ASP A 98 -10.18 2.30 11.24
C ASP A 98 -10.87 1.24 10.32
N LEU A 99 -10.46 -0.03 10.33
CA LEU A 99 -11.17 -1.11 9.64
C LEU A 99 -12.64 -1.20 10.06
N GLY A 100 -12.91 -1.15 11.36
CA GLY A 100 -14.27 -1.12 11.89
C GLY A 100 -14.92 0.26 11.80
N ARG A 101 -14.21 1.32 12.22
CA ARG A 101 -14.80 2.66 12.39
C ARG A 101 -15.06 3.37 11.07
N LYS A 102 -14.05 3.44 10.19
CA LYS A 102 -14.13 4.17 8.92
C LYS A 102 -14.58 3.28 7.77
N HIS A 103 -14.05 2.06 7.72
CA HIS A 103 -14.36 1.13 6.64
C HIS A 103 -15.61 0.30 6.88
N LYS A 104 -16.20 0.37 8.08
CA LYS A 104 -17.44 -0.33 8.47
C LYS A 104 -17.36 -1.84 8.18
N LEU A 105 -16.19 -2.42 8.32
CA LEU A 105 -15.95 -3.85 8.15
C LEU A 105 -16.09 -4.52 9.52
N ALA A 106 -16.94 -5.53 9.62
CA ALA A 106 -17.00 -6.35 10.82
C ALA A 106 -15.75 -7.24 10.86
N ILE A 107 -14.89 -7.04 11.86
CA ILE A 107 -13.62 -7.74 11.98
C ILE A 107 -13.49 -8.49 13.31
N ARG A 108 -12.78 -9.60 13.28
CA ARG A 108 -12.23 -10.30 14.43
C ARG A 108 -10.71 -10.20 14.37
N GLU A 109 -10.09 -9.62 15.38
CA GLU A 109 -8.63 -9.55 15.46
C GLU A 109 -8.05 -10.97 15.59
N ILE A 110 -7.17 -11.34 14.65
CA ILE A 110 -6.51 -12.65 14.62
C ILE A 110 -5.13 -12.57 15.27
N ALA A 111 -4.32 -11.60 14.84
CA ALA A 111 -2.95 -11.46 15.30
C ALA A 111 -2.36 -10.09 14.96
N ARG A 112 -1.19 -9.82 15.54
CA ARG A 112 -0.35 -8.66 15.23
C ARG A 112 1.07 -9.08 14.96
N CYS A 113 1.78 -8.30 14.13
CA CYS A 113 3.19 -8.47 13.84
C CYS A 113 3.98 -7.19 14.09
N ASP A 114 5.10 -7.29 14.80
CA ASP A 114 6.03 -6.16 14.98
C ASP A 114 7.44 -6.69 15.28
N VAL A 115 8.44 -6.11 14.65
CA VAL A 115 9.86 -6.44 14.82
C VAL A 115 10.40 -6.18 16.24
N LYS A 116 9.64 -5.46 17.08
CA LYS A 116 9.96 -5.16 18.50
C LYS A 116 9.62 -6.29 19.46
N TRP A 117 9.15 -7.42 18.98
CA TRP A 117 8.70 -8.51 19.85
C TRP A 117 9.64 -9.71 19.85
N VAL A 118 10.94 -9.49 19.64
CA VAL A 118 11.95 -10.52 19.88
C VAL A 118 11.82 -11.05 21.32
N GLY A 119 11.76 -12.37 21.47
CA GLY A 119 11.51 -13.04 22.76
C GLY A 119 10.08 -12.94 23.30
N LYS A 120 9.17 -12.25 22.61
CA LYS A 120 7.75 -12.10 23.01
C LYS A 120 6.76 -12.64 21.98
N SER A 121 7.24 -13.21 20.88
CA SER A 121 6.42 -13.87 19.87
C SER A 121 5.91 -15.21 20.41
N ASP A 122 4.62 -15.49 20.20
CA ASP A 122 4.00 -16.78 20.50
C ASP A 122 3.63 -17.55 19.23
N ASN A 123 3.89 -16.94 18.05
CA ASN A 123 3.51 -17.45 16.73
C ASN A 123 2.02 -17.87 16.61
N LYS A 124 1.17 -17.27 17.43
CA LYS A 124 -0.29 -17.46 17.42
C LYS A 124 -1.02 -16.13 17.32
N THR A 125 -0.74 -15.21 18.25
CA THR A 125 -1.33 -13.87 18.30
C THR A 125 -0.30 -12.77 18.12
N ARG A 126 0.98 -13.05 18.37
CA ARG A 126 2.11 -12.13 18.21
C ARG A 126 3.20 -12.73 17.33
N TYR A 127 3.54 -12.04 16.27
CA TYR A 127 4.56 -12.43 15.29
C TYR A 127 5.66 -11.37 15.23
N THR A 128 6.89 -11.78 14.97
CA THR A 128 8.00 -10.89 14.60
C THR A 128 8.24 -10.87 13.09
N ASP A 129 7.81 -11.92 12.39
CA ASP A 129 7.92 -12.07 10.94
C ASP A 129 6.53 -12.13 10.31
N PHE A 130 6.23 -11.14 9.44
CA PHE A 130 4.93 -11.03 8.77
C PHE A 130 4.64 -12.21 7.85
N ARG A 131 5.65 -12.87 7.28
CA ARG A 131 5.49 -14.00 6.38
C ARG A 131 4.79 -15.17 7.09
N ARG A 132 5.17 -15.44 8.36
CA ARG A 132 4.51 -16.45 9.19
C ARG A 132 3.07 -16.10 9.55
N LEU A 133 2.78 -14.82 9.72
CA LEU A 133 1.40 -14.37 9.95
C LEU A 133 0.54 -14.57 8.71
N LEU A 134 1.07 -14.30 7.51
CA LEU A 134 0.34 -14.43 6.25
C LEU A 134 0.01 -15.89 5.87
N GLU A 135 0.71 -16.89 6.41
CA GLU A 135 0.42 -18.32 6.24
C GLU A 135 -0.94 -18.75 6.85
N ARG A 136 -1.58 -17.89 7.64
CA ARG A 136 -2.84 -18.22 8.32
C ARG A 136 -4.03 -18.27 7.37
N ASN A 137 -4.81 -19.35 7.46
CA ASN A 137 -6.03 -19.56 6.67
C ASN A 137 -7.26 -18.82 7.24
N ASP A 138 -7.24 -18.42 8.52
CA ASP A 138 -8.33 -17.68 9.18
C ASP A 138 -8.14 -16.15 9.11
N LEU A 139 -7.24 -15.69 8.26
CA LEU A 139 -6.94 -14.29 8.00
C LEU A 139 -7.50 -13.88 6.63
N ASP A 140 -8.29 -12.82 6.58
CA ASP A 140 -8.91 -12.27 5.38
C ASP A 140 -8.35 -10.89 5.01
N VAL A 141 -8.06 -10.05 6.01
CA VAL A 141 -7.71 -8.64 5.84
C VAL A 141 -6.46 -8.30 6.66
N VAL A 142 -5.57 -7.52 6.04
CA VAL A 142 -4.35 -7.04 6.69
C VAL A 142 -4.32 -5.50 6.69
N ALA A 143 -4.12 -4.92 7.88
CA ALA A 143 -3.76 -3.52 8.05
C ALA A 143 -2.25 -3.40 8.16
N ILE A 144 -1.62 -2.58 7.30
CA ILE A 144 -0.18 -2.38 7.24
C ILE A 144 0.14 -0.96 7.71
N ALA A 145 0.98 -0.83 8.74
CA ALA A 145 1.41 0.43 9.33
C ALA A 145 2.88 0.39 9.76
N THR A 146 3.69 -0.29 9.00
CA THR A 146 5.17 -0.30 9.10
C THR A 146 5.76 1.03 8.61
N PRO A 147 7.07 1.26 8.71
CA PRO A 147 7.71 2.30 7.91
C PRO A 147 7.57 2.04 6.40
N PRO A 148 7.58 3.12 5.57
CA PRO A 148 7.24 3.06 4.14
C PRO A 148 8.04 2.07 3.29
N HIS A 149 9.31 1.83 3.61
CA HIS A 149 10.18 0.90 2.88
C HIS A 149 9.71 -0.57 2.94
N TRP A 150 8.74 -0.88 3.79
CA TRP A 150 8.11 -2.18 3.88
C TRP A 150 6.73 -2.27 3.22
N HIS A 151 6.10 -1.13 2.93
CA HIS A 151 4.71 -1.09 2.49
C HIS A 151 4.46 -1.90 1.21
N ALA A 152 5.32 -1.75 0.20
CA ALA A 152 5.19 -2.47 -1.06
C ALA A 152 5.29 -3.99 -0.88
N LEU A 153 6.39 -4.46 -0.31
CA LEU A 153 6.65 -5.90 -0.15
C LEU A 153 5.58 -6.60 0.69
N ILE A 154 5.18 -5.98 1.81
CA ILE A 154 4.14 -6.58 2.66
C ILE A 154 2.78 -6.56 1.96
N SER A 155 2.44 -5.49 1.24
CA SER A 155 1.18 -5.41 0.48
C SER A 155 1.11 -6.47 -0.62
N ILE A 156 2.20 -6.65 -1.39
CA ILE A 156 2.30 -7.67 -2.43
C ILE A 156 2.17 -9.06 -1.82
N ALA A 157 2.97 -9.37 -0.80
CA ALA A 157 2.94 -10.67 -0.13
C ALA A 157 1.56 -10.99 0.48
N ALA A 158 0.89 -9.99 1.08
CA ALA A 158 -0.46 -10.16 1.62
C ALA A 158 -1.48 -10.47 0.51
N MET A 159 -1.44 -9.74 -0.60
CA MET A 159 -2.34 -9.97 -1.73
C MET A 159 -2.08 -11.35 -2.39
N GLU A 160 -0.83 -11.76 -2.53
CA GLU A 160 -0.44 -13.08 -3.03
C GLU A 160 -0.88 -14.21 -2.09
N ALA A 161 -0.85 -13.98 -0.78
CA ALA A 161 -1.42 -14.87 0.22
C ALA A 161 -2.96 -14.84 0.28
N GLY A 162 -3.62 -14.14 -0.66
CA GLY A 162 -5.07 -14.09 -0.76
C GLY A 162 -5.76 -13.13 0.22
N LYS A 163 -5.05 -12.16 0.80
CA LYS A 163 -5.60 -11.21 1.78
C LYS A 163 -5.91 -9.85 1.13
N ASP A 164 -6.98 -9.21 1.57
CA ASP A 164 -7.28 -7.83 1.22
C ASP A 164 -6.48 -6.88 2.13
N VAL A 165 -6.10 -5.69 1.63
CA VAL A 165 -5.09 -4.84 2.26
C VAL A 165 -5.59 -3.41 2.49
N VAL A 166 -5.41 -2.90 3.70
CA VAL A 166 -5.35 -1.46 3.99
C VAL A 166 -3.92 -1.10 4.35
N CYS A 167 -3.28 -0.23 3.57
CA CYS A 167 -1.91 0.19 3.79
C CYS A 167 -1.84 1.67 4.19
N GLU A 168 -1.09 1.99 5.24
CA GLU A 168 -0.81 3.38 5.60
C GLU A 168 -0.01 4.09 4.50
N LYS A 169 -0.14 5.41 4.50
CA LYS A 169 0.61 6.30 3.62
C LYS A 169 2.07 6.51 4.14
N PRO A 170 3.00 6.86 3.26
CA PRO A 170 2.90 6.81 1.81
C PRO A 170 2.82 5.38 1.31
N MET A 171 2.21 5.17 0.16
CA MET A 171 2.01 3.83 -0.41
C MET A 171 3.31 3.05 -0.56
N THR A 172 4.39 3.73 -0.93
CA THR A 172 5.70 3.13 -1.21
C THR A 172 6.83 4.11 -0.93
N ARG A 173 8.07 3.63 -0.97
CA ARG A 173 9.28 4.42 -0.78
C ARG A 173 9.84 5.01 -2.07
N PHE A 174 9.71 4.30 -3.21
CA PHE A 174 10.10 4.77 -4.53
C PHE A 174 9.11 4.31 -5.61
N LEU A 175 9.24 4.84 -6.82
CA LEU A 175 8.19 4.77 -7.84
C LEU A 175 7.93 3.34 -8.33
N ALA A 176 8.96 2.56 -8.65
CA ALA A 176 8.81 1.20 -9.17
C ALA A 176 8.06 0.26 -8.21
N GLU A 177 8.21 0.45 -6.89
CA GLU A 177 7.41 -0.27 -5.89
C GLU A 177 5.90 -0.06 -6.09
N GLY A 178 5.50 1.15 -6.43
CA GLY A 178 4.09 1.48 -6.62
C GLY A 178 3.48 0.73 -7.80
N ARG A 179 4.21 0.63 -8.91
CA ARG A 179 3.80 -0.15 -10.08
C ARG A 179 3.69 -1.63 -9.74
N ALA A 180 4.63 -2.18 -9.01
CA ALA A 180 4.58 -3.58 -8.56
C ALA A 180 3.34 -3.88 -7.68
N VAL A 181 2.95 -2.97 -6.78
CA VAL A 181 1.71 -3.13 -5.99
C VAL A 181 0.46 -3.08 -6.86
N VAL A 182 0.41 -2.19 -7.87
CA VAL A 182 -0.69 -2.15 -8.85
C VAL A 182 -0.84 -3.47 -9.58
N GLU A 183 0.28 -4.00 -10.09
CA GLU A 183 0.29 -5.27 -10.83
C GLU A 183 -0.10 -6.46 -9.94
N ALA A 184 0.38 -6.51 -8.71
CA ALA A 184 -0.01 -7.54 -7.75
C ALA A 184 -1.52 -7.52 -7.46
N SER A 185 -2.10 -6.33 -7.24
CA SER A 185 -3.55 -6.20 -7.03
C SER A 185 -4.36 -6.67 -8.26
N ARG A 186 -3.92 -6.32 -9.46
CA ARG A 186 -4.56 -6.76 -10.72
C ARG A 186 -4.48 -8.28 -10.91
N ARG A 187 -3.31 -8.87 -10.64
CA ARG A 187 -3.05 -10.30 -10.77
C ARG A 187 -3.85 -11.12 -9.76
N THR A 188 -3.84 -10.70 -8.51
CA THR A 188 -4.49 -11.43 -7.40
C THR A 188 -5.96 -11.12 -7.24
N LYS A 189 -6.46 -10.03 -7.83
CA LYS A 189 -7.82 -9.49 -7.66
C LYS A 189 -8.17 -9.20 -6.20
N ARG A 190 -7.14 -8.89 -5.36
CA ARG A 190 -7.35 -8.50 -3.97
C ARG A 190 -7.63 -7.01 -3.89
N ILE A 191 -8.47 -6.67 -2.92
CA ILE A 191 -8.81 -5.28 -2.66
C ILE A 191 -7.67 -4.64 -1.88
N PHE A 192 -7.24 -3.49 -2.37
CA PHE A 192 -6.28 -2.62 -1.69
C PHE A 192 -6.88 -1.24 -1.49
N GLN A 193 -6.62 -0.63 -0.34
CA GLN A 193 -6.98 0.76 -0.02
C GLN A 193 -5.79 1.44 0.65
N ILE A 194 -5.42 2.61 0.11
CA ILE A 194 -4.44 3.50 0.78
C ILE A 194 -5.07 4.20 1.99
N GLY A 195 -4.30 4.40 3.05
CA GLY A 195 -4.71 5.06 4.30
C GLY A 195 -4.90 6.58 4.21
N THR A 196 -5.23 7.11 3.04
CA THR A 196 -5.65 8.50 2.83
C THR A 196 -7.14 8.57 2.51
N TYR A 197 -7.81 9.60 3.02
CA TYR A 197 -9.27 9.72 2.89
C TYR A 197 -9.71 11.07 2.30
N GLY A 198 -8.76 11.95 1.98
CA GLY A 198 -9.02 13.29 1.45
C GLY A 198 -9.78 13.27 0.13
N ARG A 199 -9.51 12.28 -0.74
CA ARG A 199 -10.22 12.14 -2.02
C ARG A 199 -11.71 11.86 -1.87
N PHE A 200 -12.14 11.13 -0.85
CA PHE A 200 -13.57 10.89 -0.58
C PHE A 200 -14.30 12.19 -0.25
N GLY A 201 -13.66 13.07 0.54
CA GLY A 201 -14.21 14.41 0.80
C GLY A 201 -14.17 15.32 -0.43
N ALA A 202 -13.19 15.16 -1.31
CA ALA A 202 -13.11 15.90 -2.56
C ALA A 202 -14.17 15.42 -3.58
N ALA A 203 -14.41 14.13 -3.65
CA ALA A 203 -15.39 13.51 -4.53
C ALA A 203 -16.84 13.93 -4.20
N GLY A 204 -17.14 14.21 -2.93
CA GLY A 204 -18.45 14.70 -2.49
C GLY A 204 -18.76 16.16 -2.84
N ARG A 205 -17.90 16.84 -3.60
CA ARG A 205 -18.05 18.25 -3.97
C ARG A 205 -18.10 18.43 -5.47
N LYS A 206 -18.93 19.39 -5.94
CA LYS A 206 -18.91 19.80 -7.35
C LYS A 206 -17.50 20.21 -7.75
N ASN A 207 -17.01 19.70 -8.87
CA ASN A 207 -15.64 19.89 -9.33
C ASN A 207 -15.57 19.99 -10.86
N ASP A 208 -15.82 21.18 -11.37
CA ASP A 208 -15.77 21.45 -12.81
C ASP A 208 -14.39 21.20 -13.41
N MET A 209 -13.30 21.56 -12.68
CA MET A 209 -11.94 21.33 -13.15
C MET A 209 -11.71 19.84 -13.46
N ARG A 210 -12.09 18.93 -12.56
CA ARG A 210 -11.94 17.48 -12.79
C ARG A 210 -12.69 17.04 -14.06
N LYS A 211 -13.93 17.46 -14.19
CA LYS A 211 -14.77 17.17 -15.36
C LYS A 211 -14.17 17.67 -16.66
N ILE A 212 -13.68 18.93 -16.66
CA ILE A 212 -13.06 19.62 -17.82
C ILE A 212 -11.76 18.91 -18.21
N VAL A 213 -10.88 18.64 -17.23
CA VAL A 213 -9.56 18.02 -17.50
C VAL A 213 -9.73 16.59 -18.01
N ARG A 214 -10.58 15.77 -17.38
CA ARG A 214 -10.82 14.38 -17.81
C ARG A 214 -11.48 14.30 -19.20
N ALA A 215 -12.28 15.27 -19.56
CA ALA A 215 -12.89 15.36 -20.89
C ALA A 215 -11.96 15.96 -21.95
N GLY A 216 -10.73 16.34 -21.63
CA GLY A 216 -9.79 16.95 -22.56
C GLY A 216 -10.20 18.35 -23.03
N LEU A 217 -11.00 19.08 -22.24
CA LEU A 217 -11.54 20.41 -22.61
C LEU A 217 -10.64 21.57 -22.16
N VAL A 218 -9.43 21.30 -21.71
CA VAL A 218 -8.46 22.34 -21.32
C VAL A 218 -8.08 23.20 -22.52
N ASN A 219 -7.79 22.60 -23.68
CA ASN A 219 -7.59 23.28 -24.96
C ASN A 219 -6.64 24.48 -24.89
N GLY A 220 -5.47 24.33 -24.26
CA GLY A 220 -4.46 25.37 -24.15
C GLY A 220 -4.78 26.50 -23.15
N LYS A 221 -5.86 26.40 -22.39
CA LYS A 221 -6.14 27.28 -21.26
C LYS A 221 -5.13 26.99 -20.14
N GLU A 222 -4.66 28.05 -19.49
CA GLU A 222 -3.74 27.90 -18.36
C GLU A 222 -4.50 27.41 -17.12
N VAL A 223 -4.13 26.23 -16.64
CA VAL A 223 -4.71 25.64 -15.41
C VAL A 223 -3.56 25.31 -14.46
N ARG A 224 -3.59 25.89 -13.28
CA ARG A 224 -2.56 25.69 -12.26
C ARG A 224 -3.16 25.57 -10.87
N VAL A 225 -2.81 24.50 -10.18
CA VAL A 225 -3.09 24.33 -8.75
C VAL A 225 -1.85 24.65 -7.95
N VAL A 226 -1.98 25.45 -6.90
CA VAL A 226 -0.89 25.80 -5.99
C VAL A 226 -1.26 25.36 -4.57
N HIS A 227 -0.40 24.54 -3.96
CA HIS A 227 -0.58 24.09 -2.59
C HIS A 227 0.60 24.55 -1.73
N ARG A 228 0.30 25.21 -0.61
CA ARG A 228 1.30 25.84 0.26
C ARG A 228 1.29 25.21 1.65
N GLY A 229 2.48 24.82 2.11
CA GLY A 229 2.72 24.35 3.48
C GLY A 229 2.16 22.99 3.82
N GLY A 230 2.21 22.65 5.10
CA GLY A 230 1.66 21.40 5.65
C GLY A 230 2.58 20.18 5.54
N PHE A 231 3.77 20.31 4.98
CA PHE A 231 4.69 19.19 4.74
C PHE A 231 5.61 18.86 5.93
N LYS A 232 5.73 19.75 6.91
CA LYS A 232 6.60 19.54 8.09
C LYS A 232 8.06 19.19 7.72
N VAL A 233 8.60 19.89 6.72
CA VAL A 233 9.91 19.60 6.13
C VAL A 233 11.01 19.65 7.17
N ARG A 234 11.05 20.75 7.97
CA ARG A 234 12.03 20.93 9.05
C ARG A 234 11.92 19.84 10.13
N GLN A 235 10.71 19.46 10.48
CA GLN A 235 10.47 18.43 11.49
C GLN A 235 11.03 17.07 11.07
N TRP A 236 10.94 16.73 9.78
CA TRP A 236 11.33 15.42 9.25
C TRP A 236 12.62 15.45 8.43
N SER A 237 13.45 16.46 8.60
CA SER A 237 14.84 16.44 8.11
C SER A 237 15.68 15.52 8.98
N GLY A 238 16.43 14.59 8.35
CA GLY A 238 17.21 13.59 9.08
C GLY A 238 18.46 14.18 9.74
N PRO A 239 18.77 13.82 10.99
CA PRO A 239 20.04 14.19 11.58
C PRO A 239 21.22 13.41 10.95
N VAL A 240 22.33 14.11 10.68
CA VAL A 240 23.50 13.56 9.95
C VAL A 240 24.65 13.10 10.85
N ARG A 241 24.78 13.66 12.05
CA ARG A 241 25.91 13.38 12.96
C ARG A 241 25.45 12.53 14.13
N ILE A 242 25.33 11.22 13.92
CA ILE A 242 24.82 10.28 14.91
C ILE A 242 25.83 9.15 15.12
N LYS A 243 26.07 8.81 16.39
CA LYS A 243 26.92 7.67 16.73
C LYS A 243 26.10 6.38 16.74
N PRO A 244 26.59 5.29 16.15
CA PRO A 244 25.99 3.97 16.30
C PRO A 244 25.85 3.57 17.76
N GLN A 245 24.79 2.80 18.04
CA GLN A 245 24.52 2.22 19.35
C GLN A 245 24.27 0.71 19.20
N PRO A 246 24.42 -0.08 20.29
CA PRO A 246 23.98 -1.47 20.27
C PRO A 246 22.50 -1.60 19.90
N VAL A 247 22.18 -2.63 19.15
CA VAL A 247 20.77 -2.96 18.86
C VAL A 247 20.11 -3.43 20.16
N PRO A 248 18.95 -2.89 20.54
CA PRO A 248 18.21 -3.38 21.71
C PRO A 248 17.78 -4.85 21.55
N ASP A 249 17.87 -5.63 22.59
CA ASP A 249 17.58 -7.09 22.59
C ASP A 249 16.14 -7.43 22.14
N TYR A 250 15.21 -6.51 22.35
CA TYR A 250 13.82 -6.69 21.94
C TYR A 250 13.55 -6.44 20.45
N LEU A 251 14.56 -5.94 19.68
CA LEU A 251 14.40 -5.46 18.31
C LEU A 251 15.12 -6.35 17.31
N ASP A 252 14.40 -6.86 16.32
CA ASP A 252 15.01 -7.42 15.11
C ASP A 252 15.38 -6.28 14.14
N TRP A 253 16.61 -5.76 14.29
CA TRP A 253 17.12 -4.69 13.45
C TRP A 253 17.31 -5.11 11.99
N ASN A 254 17.65 -6.36 11.75
CA ASN A 254 17.81 -6.89 10.40
C ASN A 254 16.46 -6.92 9.67
N MET A 255 15.40 -7.38 10.32
CA MET A 255 14.04 -7.36 9.78
C MET A 255 13.50 -5.92 9.70
N TYR A 256 13.85 -5.03 10.65
CA TYR A 256 13.46 -3.63 10.53
C TYR A 256 14.03 -2.98 9.27
N CYS A 257 15.34 -3.13 8.99
CA CYS A 257 15.96 -2.61 7.77
C CYS A 257 15.38 -3.26 6.51
N GLY A 258 15.10 -4.56 6.55
CA GLY A 258 14.44 -5.27 5.46
C GLY A 258 15.07 -5.06 4.09
N PRO A 259 14.30 -4.51 3.11
CA PRO A 259 14.78 -4.24 1.76
C PRO A 259 15.78 -3.08 1.68
N SER A 260 15.84 -2.26 2.71
CA SER A 260 16.80 -1.15 2.79
C SER A 260 18.19 -1.63 3.18
N PRO A 261 19.25 -0.86 2.88
CA PRO A 261 20.60 -1.22 3.29
C PRO A 261 20.72 -1.47 4.80
N LEU A 262 21.41 -2.53 5.20
CA LEU A 262 21.68 -2.81 6.61
C LEU A 262 22.75 -1.84 7.11
N LYS A 263 22.33 -0.79 7.79
CA LYS A 263 23.19 0.22 8.39
C LYS A 263 23.28 0.03 9.92
N PRO A 264 24.33 0.54 10.57
CA PRO A 264 24.43 0.53 12.02
C PRO A 264 23.20 1.14 12.69
N PHE A 265 22.78 0.52 13.79
CA PHE A 265 21.63 1.02 14.55
C PHE A 265 21.97 2.35 15.25
N HIS A 266 21.02 3.26 15.23
CA HIS A 266 20.92 4.40 16.12
C HIS A 266 19.45 4.80 16.29
N PRO A 267 19.03 5.30 17.47
CA PRO A 267 17.62 5.56 17.78
C PRO A 267 16.86 6.39 16.76
N PRO A 268 17.39 7.48 16.17
CA PRO A 268 16.71 8.24 15.13
C PRO A 268 16.32 7.43 13.88
N ARG A 269 17.09 6.40 13.48
CA ARG A 269 16.71 5.55 12.33
C ARG A 269 15.51 4.67 12.63
N PHE A 270 15.27 4.37 13.89
CA PHE A 270 14.19 3.47 14.32
C PHE A 270 12.92 4.19 14.76
N GLY A 271 13.01 5.29 15.43
CA GLY A 271 11.86 6.06 15.93
C GLY A 271 11.14 6.85 14.83
N GLY A 272 10.36 7.85 15.20
CA GLY A 272 9.63 8.73 14.29
C GLY A 272 10.52 9.44 13.25
N MET A 273 11.80 9.64 13.59
CA MET A 273 12.80 10.26 12.73
C MET A 273 13.25 9.38 11.54
N HIS A 274 12.84 8.11 11.46
CA HIS A 274 13.08 7.28 10.26
C HIS A 274 12.65 7.99 8.97
N ARG A 275 11.67 8.87 9.07
CA ARG A 275 11.15 9.68 7.96
C ARG A 275 12.22 10.54 7.29
N GLY A 276 13.20 11.01 8.03
CA GLY A 276 14.29 11.84 7.52
C GLY A 276 15.41 11.08 6.80
N TYR A 277 15.27 9.77 6.55
CA TYR A 277 16.30 8.98 5.88
C TYR A 277 15.77 8.38 4.57
N TRP A 278 16.52 8.61 3.46
CA TRP A 278 16.17 8.08 2.13
C TRP A 278 16.00 6.56 2.10
N ASP A 279 16.67 5.85 3.02
CA ASP A 279 16.53 4.39 3.12
C ASP A 279 15.13 3.94 3.54
N TYR A 280 14.37 4.79 4.23
CA TYR A 280 13.09 4.40 4.84
C TYR A 280 11.89 5.22 4.38
N ASP A 281 12.11 6.53 4.03
CA ASP A 281 11.05 7.47 3.65
C ASP A 281 11.65 8.64 2.85
N GLY A 282 10.85 9.64 2.51
CA GLY A 282 11.20 10.83 1.73
C GLY A 282 11.09 12.16 2.49
N GLY A 283 11.36 12.16 3.80
CA GLY A 283 11.28 13.38 4.63
C GLY A 283 9.86 13.89 4.83
N GLY A 284 9.72 15.21 4.95
CA GLY A 284 8.43 15.86 5.16
C GLY A 284 7.45 15.64 4.01
N LEU A 285 7.93 15.68 2.77
CA LEU A 285 7.12 15.35 1.62
C LEU A 285 6.69 13.86 1.62
N GLY A 286 7.60 12.96 1.98
CA GLY A 286 7.30 11.53 2.13
C GLY A 286 6.19 11.29 3.15
N ASP A 287 6.32 11.84 4.36
CA ASP A 287 5.33 11.63 5.42
C ASP A 287 3.98 12.32 5.15
N MET A 288 3.98 13.60 4.74
CA MET A 288 2.76 14.40 4.65
C MET A 288 2.19 14.52 3.24
N GLY A 289 3.04 14.33 2.22
CA GLY A 289 2.69 14.62 0.84
C GLY A 289 1.44 13.89 0.34
N GLN A 290 1.31 12.58 0.59
CA GLN A 290 0.16 11.84 0.09
C GLN A 290 -1.17 12.29 0.72
N HIS A 291 -1.18 12.82 1.94
CA HIS A 291 -2.38 13.41 2.54
C HIS A 291 -2.86 14.66 1.78
N ALA A 292 -1.92 15.51 1.38
CA ALA A 292 -2.22 16.73 0.63
C ALA A 292 -2.53 16.42 -0.85
N LEU A 293 -1.71 15.57 -1.47
CA LEU A 293 -1.77 15.30 -2.90
C LEU A 293 -2.96 14.43 -3.32
N ASP A 294 -3.41 13.50 -2.48
CA ASP A 294 -4.52 12.60 -2.83
C ASP A 294 -5.82 13.34 -3.18
N PRO A 295 -6.34 14.30 -2.39
CA PRO A 295 -7.47 15.12 -2.80
C PRO A 295 -7.15 16.10 -3.94
N ILE A 296 -5.90 16.54 -4.08
CA ILE A 296 -5.48 17.47 -5.14
C ILE A 296 -5.49 16.76 -6.49
N THR A 297 -4.84 15.59 -6.61
CA THR A 297 -4.80 14.82 -7.86
C THR A 297 -6.20 14.41 -8.30
N TYR A 298 -7.09 14.04 -7.35
CA TYR A 298 -8.49 13.80 -7.64
C TYR A 298 -9.17 15.04 -8.24
N ARG A 299 -9.08 16.20 -7.57
CA ARG A 299 -9.70 17.44 -8.07
C ARG A 299 -9.16 17.89 -9.42
N MET A 300 -7.86 17.68 -9.65
CA MET A 300 -7.22 18.00 -10.92
C MET A 300 -7.56 17.02 -12.05
N GLY A 301 -8.26 15.91 -11.78
CA GLY A 301 -8.48 14.86 -12.77
C GLY A 301 -7.20 14.16 -13.23
N LYS A 302 -6.16 14.10 -12.36
CA LYS A 302 -4.81 13.58 -12.64
C LYS A 302 -4.48 12.31 -11.88
N ASP A 303 -5.47 11.62 -11.39
CA ASP A 303 -5.33 10.38 -10.62
C ASP A 303 -5.15 9.11 -11.48
N GLU A 304 -5.05 9.27 -12.81
CA GLU A 304 -4.77 8.17 -13.75
C GLU A 304 -3.53 8.42 -14.63
N THR A 305 -2.83 9.54 -14.42
CA THR A 305 -1.63 9.90 -15.18
C THR A 305 -0.56 10.51 -14.28
N SER A 306 0.64 10.71 -14.84
CA SER A 306 1.77 11.34 -14.17
C SER A 306 2.22 12.58 -14.95
N PRO A 307 2.96 13.52 -14.32
CA PRO A 307 3.54 14.69 -15.02
C PRO A 307 4.61 14.23 -16.02
N VAL A 308 4.81 15.02 -17.06
CA VAL A 308 5.88 14.84 -18.06
C VAL A 308 7.15 15.60 -17.71
N GLU A 309 7.04 16.56 -16.78
CA GLU A 309 8.17 17.37 -16.33
C GLU A 309 8.04 17.70 -14.85
N VAL A 310 9.15 17.59 -14.12
CA VAL A 310 9.24 17.95 -12.71
C VAL A 310 10.47 18.82 -12.50
N THR A 311 10.26 20.05 -12.01
CA THR A 311 11.32 21.00 -11.63
C THR A 311 11.20 21.31 -10.15
N ALA A 312 12.32 21.36 -9.46
CA ALA A 312 12.36 21.59 -8.03
C ALA A 312 13.38 22.66 -7.63
N HIS A 313 13.09 23.34 -6.53
CA HIS A 313 13.99 24.27 -5.85
C HIS A 313 14.29 23.77 -4.45
N ALA A 314 15.49 23.27 -4.25
CA ALA A 314 15.98 22.72 -3.00
C ALA A 314 17.50 22.96 -2.88
N PRO A 315 18.06 22.97 -1.66
CA PRO A 315 19.51 22.96 -1.49
C PRO A 315 20.08 21.62 -1.98
N PRO A 316 21.41 21.53 -2.21
CA PRO A 316 22.04 20.25 -2.56
C PRO A 316 21.67 19.15 -1.58
N ALA A 317 21.22 18.01 -2.11
CA ALA A 317 20.73 16.92 -1.29
C ALA A 317 21.87 16.21 -0.55
N HIS A 318 21.64 15.87 0.71
CA HIS A 318 22.53 14.97 1.44
C HIS A 318 22.32 13.52 0.96
N PRO A 319 23.38 12.70 0.81
CA PRO A 319 23.24 11.34 0.26
C PRO A 319 22.41 10.38 1.12
N GLU A 320 22.31 10.61 2.43
CA GLU A 320 21.62 9.70 3.36
C GLU A 320 20.30 10.23 3.91
N VAL A 321 20.12 11.55 3.98
CA VAL A 321 18.99 12.17 4.67
C VAL A 321 18.21 13.10 3.78
N ALA A 322 16.89 13.07 3.94
CA ALA A 322 16.00 14.06 3.36
C ALA A 322 16.22 15.41 4.05
N GLY A 323 16.34 16.45 3.24
CA GLY A 323 16.60 17.82 3.68
C GLY A 323 15.42 18.75 3.47
N MET A 324 15.73 20.05 3.54
CA MET A 324 14.80 21.13 3.24
C MET A 324 14.57 21.23 1.73
N TRP A 325 13.41 21.79 1.35
CA TRP A 325 13.11 22.17 -0.02
C TRP A 325 12.16 23.39 -0.02
N GLY A 326 12.17 24.16 -1.09
CA GLY A 326 11.35 25.34 -1.26
C GLY A 326 10.05 25.02 -1.98
N TRP A 327 10.16 24.66 -3.25
CA TRP A 327 9.01 24.35 -4.09
C TRP A 327 9.32 23.25 -5.13
N VAL A 328 8.24 22.64 -5.66
CA VAL A 328 8.25 21.68 -6.78
C VAL A 328 7.14 22.05 -7.74
N ARG A 329 7.45 22.09 -9.03
CA ARG A 329 6.49 22.29 -10.11
C ARG A 329 6.40 21.03 -10.95
N PHE A 330 5.18 20.57 -11.14
CA PHE A 330 4.82 19.43 -11.99
C PHE A 330 4.04 19.95 -13.18
N LYS A 331 4.43 19.54 -14.38
CA LYS A 331 3.74 19.88 -15.61
C LYS A 331 3.24 18.61 -16.29
N TYR A 332 1.96 18.59 -16.62
CA TYR A 332 1.30 17.50 -17.34
C TYR A 332 1.29 17.77 -18.84
N GLU A 333 1.09 16.73 -19.64
CA GLU A 333 1.11 16.79 -21.11
C GLU A 333 0.07 17.77 -21.68
N ASP A 334 -1.10 17.85 -21.06
CA ASP A 334 -2.19 18.77 -21.45
C ASP A 334 -1.99 20.22 -20.99
N GLY A 335 -0.83 20.53 -20.38
CA GLY A 335 -0.49 21.87 -19.91
C GLY A 335 -0.99 22.21 -18.51
N VAL A 336 -1.74 21.32 -17.85
CA VAL A 336 -2.12 21.49 -16.44
C VAL A 336 -0.89 21.42 -15.56
N GLU A 337 -0.80 22.30 -14.56
CA GLU A 337 0.33 22.39 -13.64
C GLU A 337 -0.08 22.22 -12.18
N LEU A 338 0.82 21.64 -11.40
CA LEU A 338 0.75 21.62 -9.94
C LEU A 338 2.04 22.23 -9.37
N VAL A 339 1.90 23.16 -8.45
CA VAL A 339 3.02 23.73 -7.69
C VAL A 339 2.83 23.42 -6.22
N LEU A 340 3.86 22.84 -5.61
CA LEU A 340 3.94 22.64 -4.17
C LEU A 340 4.97 23.58 -3.59
N GLU A 341 4.62 24.31 -2.54
CA GLU A 341 5.53 25.17 -1.79
C GLU A 341 5.61 24.67 -0.35
N SER A 342 6.82 24.43 0.15
CA SER A 342 6.98 23.99 1.55
C SER A 342 6.61 25.08 2.55
N GLY A 343 6.92 26.32 2.22
CA GLY A 343 6.81 27.46 3.14
C GLY A 343 7.84 27.42 4.28
N GLU A 344 8.81 26.50 4.22
CA GLU A 344 9.77 26.28 5.30
C GLU A 344 11.22 26.57 4.86
N TRP A 345 11.48 26.72 3.56
CA TRP A 345 12.81 27.03 3.02
C TRP A 345 12.72 27.73 1.65
N GLY A 346 13.64 28.66 1.40
CA GLY A 346 13.77 29.39 0.14
C GLY A 346 12.61 30.36 -0.13
N GLU A 347 12.71 31.06 -1.24
CA GLU A 347 11.66 31.95 -1.71
C GLU A 347 10.51 31.15 -2.34
N PRO A 348 9.26 31.62 -2.25
CA PRO A 348 8.12 31.04 -2.96
C PRO A 348 8.36 30.96 -4.47
N HIS A 349 7.69 30.04 -5.15
CA HIS A 349 7.74 29.93 -6.62
C HIS A 349 7.19 31.22 -7.31
N GLY A 350 6.28 31.91 -6.67
CA GLY A 350 5.68 33.14 -7.16
C GLY A 350 4.57 32.97 -8.19
N LEU A 351 4.20 31.74 -8.54
CA LEU A 351 3.04 31.47 -9.39
C LEU A 351 1.75 31.48 -8.60
N GLU A 352 0.71 32.07 -9.19
CA GLU A 352 -0.64 32.08 -8.63
C GLU A 352 -1.45 30.89 -9.14
N GLU A 353 -2.47 30.48 -8.34
CA GLU A 353 -3.45 29.50 -8.75
C GLU A 353 -4.28 30.02 -9.93
N LYS A 354 -4.54 29.15 -10.92
CA LYS A 354 -5.45 29.40 -12.04
C LYS A 354 -6.39 28.23 -12.18
N SER A 355 -7.59 28.38 -11.65
CA SER A 355 -8.66 27.39 -11.78
C SER A 355 -9.30 27.48 -13.15
N ILE A 356 -10.04 26.45 -13.50
CA ILE A 356 -10.90 26.41 -14.68
C ILE A 356 -12.29 25.94 -14.27
N SER A 357 -13.31 26.58 -14.83
CA SER A 357 -14.71 26.31 -14.55
C SER A 357 -15.49 26.23 -15.86
N ARG A 358 -16.78 25.88 -15.78
CA ARG A 358 -17.69 25.84 -16.94
C ARG A 358 -17.79 27.18 -17.68
N GLU A 359 -17.65 28.30 -16.95
CA GLU A 359 -17.71 29.66 -17.48
C GLU A 359 -16.55 29.98 -18.43
N ASP A 360 -15.40 29.35 -18.26
CA ASP A 360 -14.20 29.53 -19.09
C ASP A 360 -14.27 28.75 -20.42
N LEU A 361 -15.30 27.92 -20.60
CA LEU A 361 -15.51 27.13 -21.80
C LEU A 361 -16.25 27.94 -22.87
N ASN A 362 -15.90 27.72 -24.15
CA ASN A 362 -16.68 28.24 -25.26
C ASN A 362 -18.00 27.48 -25.43
N GLU A 363 -18.89 27.93 -26.30
CA GLU A 363 -20.23 27.36 -26.48
C GLU A 363 -20.23 25.88 -26.90
N LYS A 364 -19.29 25.48 -27.76
CA LYS A 364 -19.14 24.07 -28.18
C LYS A 364 -18.64 23.20 -27.03
N GLU A 365 -17.65 23.68 -26.29
CA GLU A 365 -17.09 22.98 -25.12
C GLU A 365 -18.14 22.85 -24.00
N ARG A 366 -18.96 23.89 -23.75
CA ARG A 366 -20.05 23.83 -22.77
C ARG A 366 -21.10 22.76 -23.13
N LYS A 367 -21.47 22.62 -24.40
CA LYS A 367 -22.36 21.55 -24.82
C LYS A 367 -21.81 20.15 -24.52
N VAL A 368 -20.49 19.97 -24.72
CA VAL A 368 -19.83 18.71 -24.37
C VAL A 368 -19.82 18.52 -22.86
N PHE A 369 -19.41 19.54 -22.11
CA PHE A 369 -19.33 19.49 -20.64
C PHE A 369 -20.69 19.18 -20.01
N ASP A 370 -21.77 19.83 -20.45
CA ASP A 370 -23.12 19.65 -19.92
C ASP A 370 -23.70 18.25 -20.24
N ALA A 371 -23.20 17.60 -21.30
CA ALA A 371 -23.60 16.23 -21.68
C ALA A 371 -22.77 15.12 -20.92
N LEU A 372 -21.72 15.46 -20.20
CA LEU A 372 -20.93 14.48 -19.46
C LEU A 372 -21.74 13.91 -18.30
N PRO A 373 -21.71 12.59 -18.08
CA PRO A 373 -22.36 11.97 -16.92
C PRO A 373 -21.70 12.43 -15.60
N GLU A 374 -22.46 12.35 -14.53
CA GLU A 374 -21.88 12.46 -13.19
C GLU A 374 -21.01 11.22 -12.90
N GLU A 375 -19.90 11.44 -12.16
CA GLU A 375 -19.04 10.33 -11.74
C GLU A 375 -19.71 9.53 -10.62
N ASP A 376 -19.52 8.21 -10.65
CA ASP A 376 -19.96 7.34 -9.57
C ASP A 376 -19.27 7.68 -8.25
N PRO A 377 -19.97 7.55 -7.12
CA PRO A 377 -19.36 7.73 -5.80
C PRO A 377 -18.20 6.77 -5.56
N LEU A 378 -17.13 7.26 -4.90
CA LEU A 378 -16.00 6.43 -4.53
C LEU A 378 -16.42 5.34 -3.53
N VAL A 379 -16.09 4.09 -3.84
CA VAL A 379 -16.41 2.94 -3.00
C VAL A 379 -15.45 2.84 -1.82
N GLY A 380 -15.97 2.75 -0.60
CA GLY A 380 -15.17 2.52 0.61
C GLY A 380 -14.59 1.11 0.67
N PHE A 381 -13.48 0.93 1.42
CA PHE A 381 -12.80 -0.37 1.51
C PHE A 381 -13.72 -1.52 1.97
N GLY A 382 -14.53 -1.31 3.01
CA GLY A 382 -15.41 -2.37 3.53
C GLY A 382 -16.46 -2.82 2.52
N ASP A 383 -17.02 -1.90 1.74
CA ASP A 383 -17.95 -2.23 0.65
C ASP A 383 -17.20 -2.89 -0.52
N ALA A 384 -16.00 -2.39 -0.86
CA ALA A 384 -15.15 -2.99 -1.88
C ALA A 384 -14.79 -4.45 -1.55
N VAL A 385 -14.44 -4.75 -0.30
CA VAL A 385 -14.16 -6.14 0.17
C VAL A 385 -15.38 -7.04 -0.01
N LYS A 386 -16.60 -6.55 0.27
CA LYS A 386 -17.83 -7.34 0.16
C LYS A 386 -18.28 -7.52 -1.29
N THR A 387 -18.17 -6.47 -2.12
CA THR A 387 -18.70 -6.46 -3.49
C THR A 387 -17.69 -6.82 -4.55
N ARG A 388 -16.39 -6.83 -4.19
CA ARG A 388 -15.25 -7.02 -5.11
C ARG A 388 -15.12 -5.93 -6.18
N VAL A 389 -15.72 -4.77 -5.94
CA VAL A 389 -15.53 -3.56 -6.75
C VAL A 389 -14.25 -2.83 -6.26
N LEU A 390 -13.60 -2.08 -7.13
CA LEU A 390 -12.40 -1.31 -6.75
C LEU A 390 -12.70 -0.30 -5.64
N ALA A 391 -11.84 -0.25 -4.63
CA ALA A 391 -11.91 0.77 -3.60
C ALA A 391 -11.53 2.15 -4.18
N GLY A 392 -12.09 3.23 -3.64
CA GLY A 392 -11.81 4.58 -4.11
C GLY A 392 -10.36 5.04 -3.95
N GLY A 393 -9.59 4.41 -3.06
CA GLY A 393 -8.13 4.58 -2.91
C GLY A 393 -7.35 3.35 -3.38
N HIS A 394 -7.74 2.75 -4.50
CA HIS A 394 -7.11 1.57 -5.09
C HIS A 394 -5.65 1.83 -5.54
N PRO A 395 -4.84 0.78 -5.83
CA PRO A 395 -3.41 0.96 -6.05
C PRO A 395 -3.04 1.94 -7.17
N GLU A 396 -3.77 1.96 -8.30
CA GLU A 396 -3.41 2.85 -9.42
C GLU A 396 -3.50 4.32 -9.02
N VAL A 397 -4.60 4.76 -8.42
CA VAL A 397 -4.75 6.17 -8.01
C VAL A 397 -3.79 6.54 -6.88
N ALA A 398 -3.52 5.59 -5.95
CA ALA A 398 -2.54 5.79 -4.89
C ALA A 398 -1.12 5.88 -5.46
N HIS A 399 -0.78 5.07 -6.45
CA HIS A 399 0.49 5.09 -7.17
C HIS A 399 0.69 6.42 -7.91
N ARG A 400 -0.29 6.89 -8.68
CA ARG A 400 -0.19 8.18 -9.38
C ARG A 400 0.03 9.33 -8.41
N THR A 401 -0.64 9.31 -7.27
CA THR A 401 -0.45 10.32 -6.22
C THR A 401 0.95 10.24 -5.59
N VAL A 402 1.40 9.05 -5.19
CA VAL A 402 2.72 8.91 -4.56
C VAL A 402 3.87 9.13 -5.54
N SER A 403 3.66 8.89 -6.84
CA SER A 403 4.65 9.16 -7.88
C SER A 403 5.06 10.63 -7.94
N LEU A 404 4.16 11.57 -7.62
CA LEU A 404 4.52 12.99 -7.50
C LEU A 404 5.58 13.21 -6.42
N MET A 405 5.41 12.56 -5.26
CA MET A 405 6.38 12.67 -4.17
C MET A 405 7.72 12.05 -4.54
N HIS A 406 7.70 10.91 -5.21
CA HIS A 406 8.92 10.21 -5.64
C HIS A 406 9.67 11.01 -6.72
N LEU A 407 8.97 11.53 -7.71
CA LEU A 407 9.58 12.38 -8.77
C LEU A 407 10.14 13.69 -8.20
N ALA A 408 9.46 14.30 -7.22
CA ALA A 408 10.01 15.43 -6.49
C ALA A 408 11.30 15.07 -5.75
N ASN A 409 11.33 13.93 -5.04
CA ASN A 409 12.53 13.43 -4.36
C ASN A 409 13.66 13.12 -5.35
N VAL A 410 13.35 12.62 -6.54
CA VAL A 410 14.34 12.43 -7.61
C VAL A 410 14.90 13.78 -8.05
N ALA A 411 14.04 14.79 -8.30
CA ALA A 411 14.47 16.13 -8.68
C ALA A 411 15.32 16.81 -7.58
N PHE A 412 14.96 16.66 -6.28
CA PHE A 412 15.77 17.16 -5.17
C PHE A 412 17.15 16.50 -5.13
N ARG A 413 17.21 15.17 -5.29
CA ARG A 413 18.45 14.39 -5.15
C ARG A 413 19.39 14.57 -6.32
N THR A 414 18.87 14.79 -7.51
CA THR A 414 19.67 15.04 -8.72
C THR A 414 19.98 16.52 -8.95
N GLY A 415 19.22 17.42 -8.33
CA GLY A 415 19.34 18.88 -8.55
C GLY A 415 18.99 19.32 -9.97
N ARG A 416 18.21 18.54 -10.71
CA ARG A 416 17.85 18.76 -12.11
C ARG A 416 16.34 18.71 -12.36
N THR A 417 15.92 19.35 -13.45
CA THR A 417 14.59 19.12 -14.02
C THR A 417 14.52 17.69 -14.59
N ILE A 418 13.51 16.95 -14.19
CA ILE A 418 13.26 15.57 -14.66
C ILE A 418 12.24 15.62 -15.79
N LYS A 419 12.64 15.17 -16.98
CA LYS A 419 11.71 14.81 -18.05
C LYS A 419 11.28 13.37 -17.86
N PHE A 420 9.98 13.14 -17.81
CA PHE A 420 9.43 11.85 -17.43
C PHE A 420 8.42 11.35 -18.45
N ASP A 421 8.50 10.07 -18.79
CA ASP A 421 7.52 9.39 -19.62
C ASP A 421 6.49 8.67 -18.73
N PRO A 422 5.23 9.14 -18.67
CA PRO A 422 4.18 8.54 -17.87
C PRO A 422 3.79 7.11 -18.29
N ALA A 423 4.08 6.71 -19.53
CA ALA A 423 3.72 5.41 -20.07
C ALA A 423 4.72 4.32 -19.65
N THR A 424 6.01 4.63 -19.74
CA THR A 424 7.09 3.72 -19.33
C THR A 424 7.51 3.91 -17.87
N GLU A 425 7.08 4.99 -17.25
CA GLU A 425 7.42 5.40 -15.88
C GLU A 425 8.95 5.56 -15.67
N ARG A 426 9.61 6.13 -16.67
CA ARG A 426 11.06 6.37 -16.70
C ARG A 426 11.40 7.83 -16.94
N ALA A 427 12.50 8.25 -16.35
CA ALA A 427 13.11 9.55 -16.71
C ALA A 427 13.77 9.44 -18.11
N ILE A 428 13.47 10.40 -18.97
CA ILE A 428 13.94 10.42 -20.36
C ILE A 428 15.38 10.90 -20.38
N GLY A 429 16.31 10.02 -20.81
CA GLY A 429 17.72 10.35 -20.98
C GLY A 429 18.49 10.62 -19.68
N ASP A 430 17.97 10.21 -18.52
CA ASP A 430 18.60 10.43 -17.21
C ASP A 430 18.70 9.11 -16.41
N GLU A 431 19.81 8.39 -16.57
CA GLU A 431 20.05 7.11 -15.92
C GLU A 431 20.26 7.23 -14.39
N GLU A 432 20.74 8.37 -13.90
CA GLU A 432 20.84 8.61 -12.46
C GLU A 432 19.46 8.76 -11.84
N ALA A 433 18.57 9.51 -12.48
CA ALA A 433 17.17 9.62 -12.08
C ALA A 433 16.48 8.25 -12.12
N ASN A 434 16.73 7.45 -13.16
CA ASN A 434 16.15 6.10 -13.28
C ASN A 434 16.61 5.15 -12.17
N ARG A 435 17.86 5.26 -11.68
CA ARG A 435 18.32 4.52 -10.50
C ARG A 435 17.67 4.96 -9.18
N LEU A 436 17.09 6.14 -9.14
CA LEU A 436 16.31 6.62 -7.98
C LEU A 436 14.82 6.24 -8.11
N ILE A 437 14.32 6.08 -9.33
CA ILE A 437 12.97 5.60 -9.64
C ILE A 437 12.83 4.12 -9.30
N ASP A 438 13.86 3.33 -9.61
CA ASP A 438 13.92 1.89 -9.36
C ASP A 438 15.21 1.56 -8.59
N GLN A 439 15.10 1.51 -7.27
CA GLN A 439 16.24 1.31 -6.38
C GLN A 439 16.43 -0.17 -6.05
N PRO A 440 17.67 -0.67 -6.05
CA PRO A 440 17.93 -2.05 -5.67
C PRO A 440 17.55 -2.31 -4.21
N MET A 441 16.98 -3.47 -3.95
CA MET A 441 16.68 -3.95 -2.62
C MET A 441 17.82 -4.81 -2.08
N ARG A 442 18.00 -4.79 -0.76
CA ARG A 442 18.95 -5.68 -0.08
C ARG A 442 18.44 -7.13 -0.14
N ALA A 443 19.30 -8.06 -0.56
CA ALA A 443 18.96 -9.49 -0.54
C ALA A 443 18.54 -9.96 0.88
N PRO A 444 17.57 -10.88 0.99
CA PRO A 444 16.91 -11.63 -0.09
C PRO A 444 15.66 -10.94 -0.67
N TRP A 445 15.43 -9.65 -0.36
CA TRP A 445 14.21 -8.93 -0.74
C TRP A 445 14.24 -8.48 -2.20
N HIS A 446 13.11 -8.62 -2.88
CA HIS A 446 12.88 -8.18 -4.26
C HIS A 446 11.36 -7.99 -4.48
N LEU A 447 11.00 -7.24 -5.53
CA LEU A 447 9.61 -7.05 -5.98
C LEU A 447 9.15 -8.23 -6.83
#